data_c574e1150c836d576c55595218c15b59
#
_entry.id   c574e1150c836d576c55595218c15b59
#
_cell.length_a   1.000
_cell.length_b   1.000
_cell.length_c   1.000
_cell.angle_alpha   90.00
_cell.angle_beta   90.00
_cell.angle_gamma   90.00
#
_symmetry.space_group_name_H-M   'P 1'
#
loop_
_entity.id
_entity.type
_entity.pdbx_description
1 polymer ?
#
loop_
_entity_poly.entity_id
_entity_poly.type
_entity_poly.pdbx_seq_one_letter_code
_entity_poly.pdbx_strand_id
1 'polypeptide(L)'
;MPTRATLERLETLGVTVLGYGTDAFPGFYLRDSGFPVPWRVDAPAEVAAVAAARRELGTEDRAIVVGNPLALDEQLDPGLHDRVLDAGLAAATEAGVAGKDVTPFLLDFFHRETGGASLDANVRIVLRNARLAAQIAAAS
;
A
#
# COMPACT_ATOMS: atom_id res chain seq x y z
N MET A 1 -1.05 -5.02 6.62
CA MET A 1 0.01 -5.41 5.68
C MET A 1 -0.62 -6.10 4.50
N PRO A 2 -0.24 -5.77 3.26
CA PRO A 2 -0.73 -6.49 2.10
C PRO A 2 -0.21 -7.93 2.16
N THR A 3 -1.07 -8.86 1.80
CA THR A 3 -0.76 -10.29 1.73
C THR A 3 -1.04 -10.80 0.33
N ARG A 4 -0.50 -11.97 -0.02
CA ARG A 4 -0.84 -12.65 -1.28
C ARG A 4 -2.37 -12.76 -1.44
N ALA A 5 -3.07 -13.18 -0.39
CA ALA A 5 -4.52 -13.31 -0.38
C ALA A 5 -5.24 -11.98 -0.68
N THR A 6 -4.68 -10.84 -0.26
CA THR A 6 -5.22 -9.51 -0.59
C THR A 6 -5.16 -9.25 -2.09
N LEU A 7 -4.01 -9.51 -2.73
CA LEU A 7 -3.83 -9.31 -4.17
C LEU A 7 -4.70 -10.26 -5.00
N GLU A 8 -4.75 -11.54 -4.62
CA GLU A 8 -5.63 -12.54 -5.26
C GLU A 8 -7.12 -12.15 -5.13
N ARG A 9 -7.51 -11.57 -3.99
CA ARG A 9 -8.88 -11.09 -3.80
C ARG A 9 -9.19 -9.87 -4.67
N LEU A 10 -8.26 -8.93 -4.81
CA LEU A 10 -8.40 -7.78 -5.71
C LEU A 10 -8.55 -8.25 -7.17
N GLU A 11 -7.75 -9.20 -7.60
CA GLU A 11 -7.85 -9.82 -8.93
C GLU A 11 -9.20 -10.49 -9.15
N THR A 12 -9.66 -11.31 -8.19
CA THR A 12 -10.98 -11.97 -8.23
C THR A 12 -12.12 -10.96 -8.38
N LEU A 13 -11.99 -9.79 -7.75
CA LEU A 13 -12.97 -8.71 -7.83
C LEU A 13 -12.83 -7.86 -9.12
N GLY A 14 -11.86 -8.18 -9.98
CA GLY A 14 -11.57 -7.44 -11.20
C GLY A 14 -11.06 -6.01 -10.93
N VAL A 15 -10.43 -5.80 -9.79
CA VAL A 15 -9.77 -4.53 -9.45
C VAL A 15 -8.47 -4.43 -10.26
N THR A 16 -8.29 -3.32 -10.96
CA THR A 16 -7.02 -3.04 -11.65
C THR A 16 -5.98 -2.59 -10.64
N VAL A 17 -4.87 -3.34 -10.54
CA VAL A 17 -3.76 -3.00 -9.64
C VAL A 17 -2.58 -2.49 -10.46
N LEU A 18 -2.15 -1.27 -10.19
CA LEU A 18 -1.02 -0.60 -10.85
C LEU A 18 0.09 -0.33 -9.82
N GLY A 19 1.34 -0.49 -10.22
CA GLY A 19 2.50 -0.02 -9.47
C GLY A 19 3.00 1.30 -10.06
N TYR A 20 3.04 2.37 -9.27
CA TYR A 20 3.57 3.65 -9.71
C TYR A 20 5.09 3.71 -9.50
N GLY A 21 5.84 3.68 -10.60
CA GLY A 21 7.30 3.62 -10.59
C GLY A 21 7.88 2.36 -9.93
N THR A 22 7.12 1.26 -9.91
CA THR A 22 7.52 0.02 -9.25
C THR A 22 6.89 -1.21 -9.90
N ASP A 23 7.60 -2.32 -9.88
CA ASP A 23 7.13 -3.64 -10.30
C ASP A 23 6.66 -4.49 -9.11
N ALA A 24 6.82 -3.98 -7.88
CA ALA A 24 6.40 -4.64 -6.65
C ALA A 24 5.27 -3.87 -5.95
N PHE A 25 4.34 -4.59 -5.31
CA PHE A 25 3.31 -3.97 -4.49
C PHE A 25 3.96 -3.40 -3.20
N PRO A 26 3.64 -2.14 -2.80
CA PRO A 26 4.24 -1.54 -1.61
C PRO A 26 3.90 -2.30 -0.33
N GLY A 27 4.90 -2.44 0.55
CA GLY A 27 4.77 -3.14 1.84
C GLY A 27 4.24 -2.28 2.98
N PHE A 28 3.66 -1.11 2.70
CA PHE A 28 3.24 -0.07 3.63
C PHE A 28 4.46 0.69 4.20
N TYR A 29 5.10 0.23 5.26
CA TYR A 29 6.32 0.85 5.81
C TYR A 29 7.59 0.49 5.02
N LEU A 30 7.51 -0.52 4.17
CA LEU A 30 8.57 -0.91 3.25
C LEU A 30 8.18 -0.56 1.81
N ARG A 31 9.19 -0.27 1.00
CA ARG A 31 9.02 0.00 -0.42
C ARG A 31 8.42 -1.20 -1.17
N ASP A 32 8.82 -2.40 -0.79
CA ASP A 32 8.49 -3.66 -1.44
C ASP A 32 7.87 -4.63 -0.42
N SER A 33 6.77 -5.26 -0.79
CA SER A 33 6.11 -6.31 0.00
C SER A 33 6.56 -7.73 -0.36
N GLY A 34 7.42 -7.90 -1.35
CA GLY A 34 7.78 -9.19 -1.93
C GLY A 34 6.76 -9.75 -2.92
N PHE A 35 5.69 -9.00 -3.23
CA PHE A 35 4.66 -9.42 -4.21
C PHE A 35 4.72 -8.54 -5.45
N PRO A 36 4.77 -9.13 -6.66
CA PRO A 36 4.76 -8.35 -7.89
C PRO A 36 3.40 -7.69 -8.13
N VAL A 37 3.42 -6.57 -8.88
CA VAL A 37 2.20 -6.00 -9.46
C VAL A 37 2.07 -6.42 -10.93
N PRO A 38 0.84 -6.60 -11.45
CA PRO A 38 0.63 -7.00 -12.83
C PRO A 38 1.03 -5.92 -13.84
N TRP A 39 0.91 -4.64 -13.47
CA TRP A 39 1.11 -3.51 -14.37
C TRP A 39 1.89 -2.40 -13.68
N ARG A 40 2.93 -1.91 -14.34
CA ARG A 40 3.69 -0.73 -13.93
C ARG A 40 3.28 0.47 -14.77
N VAL A 41 3.21 1.62 -14.13
CA VAL A 41 3.04 2.94 -14.75
C VAL A 41 4.09 3.90 -14.18
N ASP A 42 4.59 4.81 -14.98
CA ASP A 42 5.67 5.72 -14.57
C ASP A 42 5.23 7.21 -14.60
N ALA A 43 4.01 7.49 -15.10
CA ALA A 43 3.47 8.85 -15.15
C ALA A 43 2.02 8.92 -14.69
N PRO A 44 1.60 10.05 -14.06
CA PRO A 44 0.20 10.26 -13.66
C PRO A 44 -0.78 10.18 -14.84
N ALA A 45 -0.36 10.63 -16.03
CA ALA A 45 -1.15 10.56 -17.25
C ALA A 45 -1.47 9.12 -17.69
N GLU A 46 -0.59 8.15 -17.41
CA GLU A 46 -0.85 6.75 -17.70
C GLU A 46 -1.97 6.19 -16.81
N VAL A 47 -2.00 6.58 -15.52
CA VAL A 47 -3.11 6.21 -14.63
C VAL A 47 -4.42 6.82 -15.11
N ALA A 48 -4.40 8.10 -15.51
CA ALA A 48 -5.56 8.79 -16.07
C ALA A 48 -6.06 8.11 -17.36
N ALA A 49 -5.14 7.69 -18.25
CA ALA A 49 -5.46 6.96 -19.46
C ALA A 49 -6.12 5.60 -19.18
N VAL A 50 -5.63 4.85 -18.18
CA VAL A 50 -6.26 3.60 -17.73
C VAL A 50 -7.69 3.87 -17.23
N ALA A 51 -7.90 4.93 -16.45
CA ALA A 51 -9.24 5.30 -15.97
C ALA A 51 -10.19 5.69 -17.11
N ALA A 52 -9.70 6.41 -18.13
CA ALA A 52 -10.46 6.78 -19.32
C ALA A 52 -10.84 5.53 -20.15
N ALA A 53 -9.89 4.66 -20.44
CA ALA A 53 -10.13 3.42 -21.18
C ALA A 53 -11.17 2.53 -20.48
N ARG A 54 -11.16 2.46 -19.17
CA ARG A 54 -12.16 1.69 -18.41
C ARG A 54 -13.55 2.26 -18.52
N ARG A 55 -13.71 3.58 -18.60
CA ARG A 55 -15.02 4.23 -18.88
C ARG A 55 -15.52 3.85 -20.26
N GLU A 56 -14.66 3.90 -21.27
CA GLU A 56 -15.01 3.51 -22.64
C GLU A 56 -15.42 2.03 -22.75
N LEU A 57 -14.81 1.16 -21.93
CA LEU A 57 -15.11 -0.27 -21.88
C LEU A 57 -16.31 -0.61 -20.96
N GLY A 58 -16.89 0.37 -20.25
CA GLY A 58 -18.00 0.15 -19.31
C GLY A 58 -17.60 -0.68 -18.09
N THR A 59 -16.36 -0.53 -17.61
CA THR A 59 -15.81 -1.26 -16.44
C THR A 59 -15.44 -0.32 -15.29
N GLU A 60 -15.99 0.89 -15.27
CA GLU A 60 -15.76 1.89 -14.23
C GLU A 60 -16.39 1.56 -12.87
N ASP A 61 -17.26 0.58 -12.81
CA ASP A 61 -17.88 0.04 -11.59
C ASP A 61 -16.86 -0.61 -10.63
N ARG A 62 -15.65 -0.88 -11.09
CA ARG A 62 -14.57 -1.49 -10.30
C ARG A 62 -13.49 -0.46 -9.97
N ALA A 63 -12.83 -0.65 -8.82
CA ALA A 63 -11.76 0.24 -8.39
C ALA A 63 -10.47 0.09 -9.23
N ILE A 64 -9.64 1.14 -9.20
CA ILE A 64 -8.22 1.10 -9.56
C ILE A 64 -7.44 1.29 -8.27
N VAL A 65 -6.50 0.40 -7.99
CA VAL A 65 -5.55 0.52 -6.88
C VAL A 65 -4.20 0.91 -7.47
N VAL A 66 -3.65 2.03 -7.02
CA VAL A 66 -2.33 2.52 -7.42
C VAL A 66 -1.38 2.37 -6.25
N GLY A 67 -0.47 1.40 -6.32
CA GLY A 67 0.60 1.19 -5.35
C GLY A 67 1.67 2.28 -5.54
N ASN A 68 1.81 3.18 -4.56
CA ASN A 68 2.76 4.28 -4.57
C ASN A 68 3.79 4.08 -3.44
N PRO A 69 4.97 3.49 -3.71
CA PRO A 69 5.92 3.14 -2.67
C PRO A 69 6.59 4.36 -2.06
N LEU A 70 7.05 4.22 -0.81
CA LEU A 70 8.01 5.13 -0.20
C LEU A 70 9.34 5.12 -0.98
N ALA A 71 10.11 6.20 -0.91
CA ALA A 71 11.49 6.19 -1.34
C ALA A 71 12.33 5.28 -0.41
N LEU A 72 13.48 4.79 -0.89
CA LEU A 72 14.32 3.87 -0.13
C LEU A 72 14.81 4.46 1.20
N ASP A 73 15.07 5.75 1.22
CA ASP A 73 15.52 6.52 2.40
C ASP A 73 14.37 6.96 3.32
N GLU A 74 13.12 6.76 2.89
CA GLU A 74 11.91 7.10 3.65
C GLU A 74 11.25 5.89 4.33
N GLN A 75 11.61 4.67 3.93
CA GLN A 75 11.05 3.44 4.51
C GLN A 75 11.65 3.16 5.90
N LEU A 76 10.99 2.33 6.67
CA LEU A 76 11.59 1.79 7.89
C LEU A 76 12.78 0.88 7.54
N ASP A 77 13.73 0.77 8.47
CA ASP A 77 14.75 -0.28 8.36
C ASP A 77 14.07 -1.66 8.26
N PRO A 78 14.36 -2.47 7.23
CA PRO A 78 13.69 -3.75 7.03
C PRO A 78 13.84 -4.71 8.20
N GLY A 79 15.02 -4.75 8.82
CA GLY A 79 15.25 -5.62 9.97
C GLY A 79 14.48 -5.16 11.22
N LEU A 80 14.33 -3.86 11.43
CA LEU A 80 13.46 -3.32 12.47
C LEU A 80 12.00 -3.66 12.19
N HIS A 81 11.55 -3.44 10.94
CA HIS A 81 10.20 -3.73 10.51
C HIS A 81 9.80 -5.18 10.81
N ASP A 82 10.64 -6.15 10.39
CA ASP A 82 10.33 -7.57 10.55
C ASP A 82 10.26 -7.98 12.02
N ARG A 83 11.22 -7.53 12.84
CA ARG A 83 11.16 -7.78 14.29
C ARG A 83 9.91 -7.22 14.96
N VAL A 84 9.54 -5.98 14.61
CA VAL A 84 8.35 -5.33 15.19
C VAL A 84 7.07 -6.00 14.69
N LEU A 85 7.02 -6.44 13.43
CA LEU A 85 5.88 -7.15 12.87
C LEU A 85 5.66 -8.50 13.58
N ASP A 86 6.71 -9.29 13.73
CA ASP A 86 6.65 -10.60 14.38
C ASP A 86 6.20 -10.46 15.85
N ALA A 87 6.80 -9.51 16.57
CA ALA A 87 6.41 -9.23 17.95
C ALA A 87 4.96 -8.72 18.06
N GLY A 88 4.54 -7.85 17.15
CA GLY A 88 3.18 -7.30 17.11
C GLY A 88 2.12 -8.37 16.80
N LEU A 89 2.41 -9.29 15.89
CA LEU A 89 1.51 -10.42 15.58
C LEU A 89 1.38 -11.39 16.76
N ALA A 90 2.50 -11.68 17.45
CA ALA A 90 2.48 -12.48 18.66
C ALA A 90 1.65 -11.82 19.77
N ALA A 91 1.86 -10.54 20.03
CA ALA A 91 1.10 -9.76 21.01
C ALA A 91 -0.39 -9.66 20.66
N ALA A 92 -0.75 -9.49 19.39
CA ALA A 92 -2.14 -9.49 18.95
C ALA A 92 -2.82 -10.84 19.21
N THR A 93 -2.11 -11.94 18.95
CA THR A 93 -2.59 -13.30 19.21
C THR A 93 -2.81 -13.54 20.71
N GLU A 94 -1.85 -13.15 21.55
CA GLU A 94 -1.94 -13.26 23.00
C GLU A 94 -3.09 -12.44 23.59
N ALA A 95 -3.31 -11.25 23.05
CA ALA A 95 -4.41 -10.36 23.42
C ALA A 95 -5.78 -10.77 22.82
N GLY A 96 -5.85 -11.83 22.02
CA GLY A 96 -7.08 -12.28 21.36
C GLY A 96 -7.63 -11.30 20.30
N VAL A 97 -6.78 -10.39 19.78
CA VAL A 97 -7.18 -9.41 18.78
C VAL A 97 -7.36 -10.09 17.43
N ALA A 98 -8.53 -9.90 16.78
CA ALA A 98 -8.85 -10.56 15.52
C ALA A 98 -9.64 -9.66 14.56
N GLY A 99 -9.70 -10.05 13.29
CA GLY A 99 -10.51 -9.38 12.28
C GLY A 99 -10.09 -7.93 12.03
N LYS A 100 -11.04 -7.01 12.07
CA LYS A 100 -10.83 -5.59 11.77
C LYS A 100 -9.93 -4.86 12.77
N ASP A 101 -9.79 -5.39 13.98
CA ASP A 101 -9.06 -4.74 15.07
C ASP A 101 -7.55 -5.03 15.03
N VAL A 102 -7.11 -6.00 14.21
CA VAL A 102 -5.68 -6.34 14.03
C VAL A 102 -4.89 -5.16 13.45
N THR A 103 -5.41 -4.48 12.43
CA THR A 103 -4.70 -3.37 11.79
C THR A 103 -4.48 -2.18 12.74
N PRO A 104 -5.51 -1.64 13.44
CA PRO A 104 -5.29 -0.60 14.44
C PRO A 104 -4.30 -1.01 15.54
N PHE A 105 -4.40 -2.24 16.03
CA PHE A 105 -3.48 -2.78 17.03
C PHE A 105 -2.03 -2.77 16.55
N LEU A 106 -1.78 -3.29 15.34
CA LEU A 106 -0.43 -3.31 14.77
C LEU A 106 0.12 -1.90 14.50
N LEU A 107 -0.70 -0.95 14.05
CA LEU A 107 -0.26 0.43 13.85
C LEU A 107 0.18 1.08 15.16
N ASP A 108 -0.58 0.90 16.24
CA ASP A 108 -0.22 1.39 17.57
C ASP A 108 1.05 0.68 18.10
N PHE A 109 1.14 -0.63 17.92
CA PHE A 109 2.32 -1.41 18.29
C PHE A 109 3.58 -0.92 17.57
N PHE A 110 3.52 -0.75 16.25
CA PHE A 110 4.61 -0.18 15.46
C PHE A 110 5.02 1.21 15.94
N HIS A 111 4.04 2.08 16.23
CA HIS A 111 4.31 3.43 16.71
C HIS A 111 5.14 3.42 18.00
N ARG A 112 4.79 2.59 18.94
CA ARG A 112 5.51 2.46 20.23
C ARG A 112 6.90 1.86 20.05
N GLU A 113 6.99 0.73 19.35
CA GLU A 113 8.23 -0.03 19.23
C GLU A 113 9.27 0.60 18.28
N THR A 114 8.86 1.54 17.42
CA THR A 114 9.78 2.26 16.52
C THR A 114 10.13 3.67 17.00
N GLY A 115 9.72 4.04 18.23
CA GLY A 115 9.97 5.38 18.77
C GLY A 115 9.39 6.51 17.90
N GLY A 116 8.29 6.25 17.18
CA GLY A 116 7.62 7.22 16.32
C GLY A 116 8.03 7.17 14.85
N ALA A 117 9.08 6.45 14.47
CA ALA A 117 9.54 6.39 13.06
C ALA A 117 8.46 5.84 12.11
N SER A 118 7.61 4.91 12.58
CA SER A 118 6.48 4.41 11.79
C SER A 118 5.41 5.48 11.56
N LEU A 119 5.19 6.39 12.52
CA LEU A 119 4.27 7.51 12.35
C LEU A 119 4.78 8.49 11.27
N ASP A 120 6.07 8.81 11.31
CA ASP A 120 6.69 9.67 10.29
C ASP A 120 6.58 9.05 8.89
N ALA A 121 6.84 7.75 8.78
CA ALA A 121 6.66 7.02 7.52
C ALA A 121 5.19 7.07 7.06
N ASN A 122 4.23 6.88 7.96
CA ASN A 122 2.80 6.94 7.63
C ASN A 122 2.37 8.33 7.14
N VAL A 123 2.83 9.40 7.79
CA VAL A 123 2.58 10.77 7.33
C VAL A 123 3.12 11.00 5.91
N ARG A 124 4.34 10.52 5.63
CA ARG A 124 4.93 10.60 4.29
C ARG A 124 4.11 9.83 3.26
N ILE A 125 3.64 8.63 3.58
CA ILE A 125 2.76 7.83 2.70
C ILE A 125 1.52 8.65 2.33
N VAL A 126 0.83 9.23 3.32
CA VAL A 126 -0.39 10.02 3.09
C VAL A 126 -0.11 11.23 2.20
N LEU A 127 0.95 11.99 2.48
CA LEU A 127 1.32 13.16 1.68
C LEU A 127 1.72 12.80 0.24
N ARG A 128 2.45 11.71 0.05
CA ARG A 128 2.80 11.20 -1.29
C ARG A 128 1.58 10.76 -2.07
N ASN A 129 0.67 10.05 -1.41
CA ASN A 129 -0.57 9.58 -2.02
C ASN A 129 -1.49 10.75 -2.41
N ALA A 130 -1.63 11.75 -1.55
CA ALA A 130 -2.42 12.95 -1.85
C ALA A 130 -1.82 13.73 -3.04
N ARG A 131 -0.48 13.87 -3.09
CA ARG A 131 0.20 14.51 -4.22
C ARG A 131 -0.01 13.76 -5.53
N LEU A 132 0.18 12.44 -5.52
CA LEU A 132 -0.02 11.62 -6.71
C LEU A 132 -1.48 11.67 -7.18
N ALA A 133 -2.44 11.59 -6.26
CA ALA A 133 -3.87 11.70 -6.59
C ALA A 133 -4.19 13.03 -7.28
N ALA A 134 -3.66 14.15 -6.77
CA ALA A 134 -3.82 15.47 -7.39
C ALA A 134 -3.19 15.54 -8.79
N GLN A 135 -2.03 14.94 -8.99
CA GLN A 135 -1.36 14.88 -10.30
C GLN A 135 -2.15 14.02 -11.31
N ILE A 136 -2.71 12.90 -10.87
CA ILE A 136 -3.57 12.06 -11.72
C ILE A 136 -4.84 12.85 -12.11
N ALA A 137 -5.48 13.51 -11.15
CA ALA A 137 -6.67 14.31 -11.42
C ALA A 137 -6.40 15.47 -12.40
N ALA A 138 -5.23 16.09 -12.31
CA ALA A 138 -4.83 17.17 -13.24
C ALA A 138 -4.48 16.66 -14.66
N ALA A 139 -4.19 15.38 -14.81
CA ALA A 139 -3.88 14.73 -16.08
C ALA A 139 -5.09 14.05 -16.75
N SER A 140 -6.26 14.11 -16.12
CA SER A 140 -7.50 13.43 -16.54
C SER A 140 -8.31 14.24 -17.55
#